data_225ccceeea3242119f471c4f09841562
#
_entry.id   225ccceeea3242119f471c4f09841562
#
_cell.length_a   1.000
_cell.length_b   1.000
_cell.length_c   1.000
_cell.angle_alpha   90.00
_cell.angle_beta   90.00
_cell.angle_gamma   90.00
#
_symmetry.space_group_name_H-M   'P 1'
#
loop_
_entity.id
_entity.type
_entity.pdbx_description
1 polymer ?
#
loop_
_entity_poly.entity_id
_entity_poly.type
_entity_poly.pdbx_seq_one_letter_code
_entity_poly.pdbx_strand_id
1 'polypeptide(L)'
;MTDRRNLFNKVWDLHSVRSLAGGQTQLFIGLHLIHEVTSPQAFSILRDRGLTVKYPERTLATVDHIIPTDVQLRPFVDGLAEEMMSAIEKNCRDFGVRLFNIDDKRQGVVHIVGPEQGLTQPGMTIACGDSHTSTHGAFGSIAFGIGTSQVADILATQTLALSRPKVRRIEVTGKLRPGVYAKDVILHIIRKLGVQGGVGYAYEYAGEVFDRMTMEERMTVCNMSIEGGARCGYINPDQTTVDYIQGRPFAPQGADFARAAAWWLSLASPKDAEFDDQITFDGNLIEPTVTWGINPAQSVGINELLPALATFTTDDQKGVRDAFEYMDLKEQQPIRGVKIDVAFIGSCTNGRISDLREAAAIAKGRHVATGVKALVVPGSQLVREQAMAEGLDKIFEAAGFQWREAGCSMCLAMNPDKLKGREVCASSSNRNFKGRQGSPTGRTLLMSPAMVAAAAIAGCVSDVRELN
;
A
#
# COMPACT_ATOMS: atom_id res chain seq x y z
N MET A 1 -12.24 32.00 -18.25
CA MET A 1 -12.75 31.25 -17.09
C MET A 1 -11.59 30.42 -16.57
N THR A 2 -11.27 30.50 -15.30
CA THR A 2 -10.24 29.65 -14.66
C THR A 2 -10.71 28.20 -14.68
N ASP A 3 -9.82 27.27 -15.01
CA ASP A 3 -10.11 25.83 -15.01
C ASP A 3 -10.32 25.36 -13.57
N ARG A 4 -11.56 25.06 -13.19
CA ARG A 4 -11.95 24.61 -11.83
C ARG A 4 -11.96 23.09 -11.67
N ARG A 5 -11.50 22.35 -12.70
CA ARG A 5 -11.40 20.90 -12.59
C ARG A 5 -10.37 20.51 -11.53
N ASN A 6 -10.71 19.53 -10.71
CA ASN A 6 -9.75 18.88 -9.82
C ASN A 6 -8.71 18.06 -10.62
N LEU A 7 -7.63 17.66 -9.99
CA LEU A 7 -6.55 16.90 -10.62
C LEU A 7 -7.08 15.63 -11.30
N PHE A 8 -7.94 14.87 -10.64
CA PHE A 8 -8.49 13.63 -11.20
C PHE A 8 -9.14 13.88 -12.56
N ASN A 9 -9.99 14.89 -12.63
CA ASN A 9 -10.69 15.23 -13.85
C ASN A 9 -9.76 15.71 -14.96
N LYS A 10 -8.74 16.50 -14.63
CA LYS A 10 -7.71 16.92 -15.60
C LYS A 10 -6.96 15.72 -16.18
N VAL A 11 -6.47 14.82 -15.33
CA VAL A 11 -5.73 13.62 -15.76
C VAL A 11 -6.61 12.66 -16.53
N TRP A 12 -7.85 12.45 -16.09
CA TRP A 12 -8.80 11.60 -16.80
C TRP A 12 -9.06 12.09 -18.21
N ASP A 13 -9.33 13.40 -18.38
CA ASP A 13 -9.59 13.98 -19.69
C ASP A 13 -8.38 13.91 -20.62
N LEU A 14 -7.17 14.13 -20.11
CA LEU A 14 -5.91 14.01 -20.85
C LEU A 14 -5.66 12.59 -21.39
N HIS A 15 -6.16 11.56 -20.72
CA HIS A 15 -5.97 10.16 -21.09
C HIS A 15 -7.20 9.53 -21.76
N SER A 16 -8.30 10.27 -21.91
CA SER A 16 -9.52 9.78 -22.54
C SER A 16 -9.32 9.67 -24.05
N VAL A 17 -9.37 8.42 -24.56
CA VAL A 17 -9.23 8.15 -26.02
C VAL A 17 -10.59 8.35 -26.70
N ARG A 18 -11.66 7.78 -26.13
CA ARG A 18 -13.05 7.94 -26.64
C ARG A 18 -14.05 7.48 -25.59
N SER A 19 -15.28 7.95 -25.74
CA SER A 19 -16.44 7.41 -25.03
C SER A 19 -16.89 6.11 -25.68
N LEU A 20 -17.27 5.14 -24.86
CA LEU A 20 -17.80 3.84 -25.29
C LEU A 20 -19.33 3.77 -25.06
N ALA A 21 -19.97 2.83 -25.75
CA ALA A 21 -21.37 2.51 -25.48
C ALA A 21 -21.54 2.11 -24.00
N GLY A 22 -22.60 2.61 -23.35
CA GLY A 22 -22.83 2.36 -21.91
C GLY A 22 -22.14 3.36 -20.96
N GLY A 23 -21.59 4.46 -21.48
CA GLY A 23 -21.07 5.57 -20.66
C GLY A 23 -19.67 5.35 -20.08
N GLN A 24 -18.96 4.30 -20.48
CA GLN A 24 -17.58 4.08 -20.13
C GLN A 24 -16.64 4.93 -21.00
N THR A 25 -15.45 5.18 -20.50
CA THR A 25 -14.35 5.82 -21.22
C THR A 25 -13.27 4.77 -21.54
N GLN A 26 -12.81 4.71 -22.79
CA GLN A 26 -11.57 4.05 -23.12
C GLN A 26 -10.43 4.96 -22.69
N LEU A 27 -9.74 4.57 -21.61
CA LEU A 27 -8.68 5.34 -20.98
C LEU A 27 -7.31 4.78 -21.40
N PHE A 28 -6.42 5.64 -21.90
CA PHE A 28 -5.04 5.26 -22.15
C PHE A 28 -4.31 5.07 -20.81
N ILE A 29 -3.47 4.03 -20.69
CA ILE A 29 -2.68 3.73 -19.50
C ILE A 29 -1.23 4.12 -19.74
N GLY A 30 -0.75 5.13 -18.99
CA GLY A 30 0.59 5.68 -19.15
C GLY A 30 1.69 4.73 -18.71
N LEU A 31 1.46 3.98 -17.62
CA LEU A 31 2.37 2.97 -17.08
C LEU A 31 1.58 1.71 -16.68
N HIS A 32 2.05 0.56 -17.11
CA HIS A 32 1.53 -0.74 -16.70
C HIS A 32 2.57 -1.48 -15.87
N LEU A 33 2.24 -1.77 -14.62
CA LEU A 33 3.08 -2.56 -13.72
C LEU A 33 2.50 -3.97 -13.63
N ILE A 34 3.38 -4.98 -13.69
CA ILE A 34 2.97 -6.39 -13.60
C ILE A 34 3.88 -7.16 -12.64
N HIS A 35 3.37 -8.25 -12.11
CA HIS A 35 4.10 -9.14 -11.23
C HIS A 35 3.72 -10.61 -11.51
N GLU A 36 4.40 -11.54 -10.87
CA GLU A 36 4.34 -12.96 -11.18
C GLU A 36 2.99 -13.64 -10.91
N VAL A 37 2.13 -13.05 -10.07
CA VAL A 37 0.86 -13.70 -9.68
C VAL A 37 -0.22 -13.52 -10.74
N THR A 38 -0.39 -12.31 -11.28
CA THR A 38 -1.53 -11.99 -12.19
C THR A 38 -1.14 -11.95 -13.67
N SER A 39 0.15 -11.87 -13.99
CA SER A 39 0.60 -11.75 -15.38
C SER A 39 0.62 -13.07 -16.17
N PRO A 40 0.88 -14.29 -15.61
CA PRO A 40 1.00 -15.50 -16.43
C PRO A 40 -0.23 -15.79 -17.27
N GLN A 41 -1.43 -15.71 -16.68
CA GLN A 41 -2.69 -15.94 -17.41
C GLN A 41 -2.94 -14.84 -18.46
N ALA A 42 -2.58 -13.59 -18.18
CA ALA A 42 -2.72 -12.51 -19.15
C ALA A 42 -1.87 -12.75 -20.40
N PHE A 43 -0.62 -13.19 -20.23
CA PHE A 43 0.24 -13.56 -21.37
C PHE A 43 -0.26 -14.79 -22.13
N SER A 44 -0.87 -15.77 -21.45
CA SER A 44 -1.53 -16.91 -22.14
C SER A 44 -2.65 -16.42 -23.04
N ILE A 45 -3.50 -15.50 -22.57
CA ILE A 45 -4.57 -14.90 -23.40
C ILE A 45 -3.99 -14.22 -24.66
N LEU A 46 -2.86 -13.53 -24.55
CA LEU A 46 -2.21 -12.92 -25.70
C LEU A 46 -1.76 -13.97 -26.71
N ARG A 47 -1.08 -15.04 -26.25
CA ARG A 47 -0.62 -16.12 -27.12
C ARG A 47 -1.79 -16.82 -27.84
N ASP A 48 -2.83 -17.16 -27.11
CA ASP A 48 -4.01 -17.85 -27.64
C ASP A 48 -4.71 -17.03 -28.73
N ARG A 49 -4.62 -15.69 -28.65
CA ARG A 49 -5.21 -14.78 -29.61
C ARG A 49 -4.23 -14.26 -30.66
N GLY A 50 -2.97 -14.69 -30.67
CA GLY A 50 -1.94 -14.22 -31.58
C GLY A 50 -1.61 -12.74 -31.41
N LEU A 51 -1.78 -12.19 -30.19
CA LEU A 51 -1.53 -10.78 -29.87
C LEU A 51 -0.13 -10.60 -29.29
N THR A 52 0.41 -9.38 -29.44
CA THR A 52 1.69 -8.96 -28.84
C THR A 52 1.46 -7.89 -27.79
N VAL A 53 2.47 -7.62 -26.97
CA VAL A 53 2.45 -6.43 -26.08
C VAL A 53 2.61 -5.18 -26.94
N LYS A 54 1.65 -4.26 -26.83
CA LYS A 54 1.56 -3.09 -27.73
C LYS A 54 2.68 -2.09 -27.50
N TYR A 55 3.02 -1.82 -26.23
CA TYR A 55 4.06 -0.87 -25.81
C TYR A 55 4.88 -1.48 -24.67
N PRO A 56 5.84 -2.38 -24.98
CA PRO A 56 6.64 -3.06 -23.94
C PRO A 56 7.41 -2.05 -23.07
N GLU A 57 7.81 -0.89 -23.62
CA GLU A 57 8.51 0.17 -22.91
C GLU A 57 7.66 0.89 -21.86
N ARG A 58 6.33 0.71 -21.90
CA ARG A 58 5.38 1.23 -20.91
C ARG A 58 4.94 0.18 -19.88
N THR A 59 5.51 -1.02 -19.98
CA THR A 59 5.24 -2.11 -19.05
C THR A 59 6.52 -2.47 -18.30
N LEU A 60 6.43 -2.55 -16.97
CA LEU A 60 7.51 -3.03 -16.10
C LEU A 60 7.03 -4.19 -15.28
N ALA A 61 7.83 -5.25 -15.22
CA ALA A 61 7.62 -6.42 -14.39
C ALA A 61 8.59 -6.44 -13.20
N THR A 62 8.12 -6.94 -12.06
CA THR A 62 8.95 -7.31 -10.90
C THR A 62 8.42 -8.59 -10.28
N VAL A 63 9.14 -9.13 -9.30
CA VAL A 63 8.75 -10.32 -8.53
C VAL A 63 8.76 -9.97 -7.06
N ASP A 64 7.67 -10.23 -6.34
CA ASP A 64 7.51 -9.76 -4.97
C ASP A 64 6.63 -10.62 -4.07
N HIS A 65 5.64 -11.33 -4.60
CA HIS A 65 4.62 -12.01 -3.81
C HIS A 65 5.03 -13.42 -3.37
N ILE A 66 5.56 -14.23 -4.32
CA ILE A 66 5.84 -15.66 -4.11
C ILE A 66 7.28 -15.92 -3.63
N ILE A 67 8.14 -14.93 -3.71
CA ILE A 67 9.55 -15.10 -3.36
C ILE A 67 9.71 -15.26 -1.84
N PRO A 68 10.54 -16.23 -1.38
CA PRO A 68 10.91 -16.34 0.02
C PRO A 68 11.69 -15.11 0.49
N THR A 69 11.54 -14.74 1.77
CA THR A 69 12.30 -13.64 2.36
C THR A 69 13.40 -14.10 3.31
N ASP A 70 13.52 -15.40 3.55
CA ASP A 70 14.61 -16.00 4.34
C ASP A 70 15.77 -16.47 3.45
N VAL A 71 15.49 -17.35 2.47
CA VAL A 71 16.49 -17.90 1.55
C VAL A 71 15.94 -17.83 0.12
N GLN A 72 16.52 -16.97 -0.70
CA GLN A 72 16.09 -16.75 -2.09
C GLN A 72 16.88 -17.63 -3.09
N LEU A 73 17.12 -18.90 -2.78
CA LEU A 73 17.75 -19.85 -3.69
C LEU A 73 16.74 -20.52 -4.61
N ARG A 74 17.11 -20.67 -5.88
CA ARG A 74 16.32 -21.37 -6.88
C ARG A 74 16.92 -22.73 -7.27
N PRO A 75 16.10 -23.77 -7.62
CA PRO A 75 14.62 -23.70 -7.68
C PRO A 75 14.00 -23.56 -6.29
N PHE A 76 12.86 -22.82 -6.20
CA PHE A 76 12.13 -22.70 -4.94
C PHE A 76 11.60 -24.07 -4.48
N VAL A 77 11.52 -24.25 -3.15
CA VAL A 77 10.94 -25.46 -2.54
C VAL A 77 9.45 -25.63 -2.90
N ASP A 78 8.73 -24.51 -3.02
CA ASP A 78 7.35 -24.49 -3.51
C ASP A 78 7.37 -24.54 -5.06
N GLY A 79 6.98 -25.68 -5.62
CA GLY A 79 6.96 -25.91 -7.08
C GLY A 79 6.04 -24.94 -7.82
N LEU A 80 4.90 -24.52 -7.22
CA LEU A 80 4.00 -23.56 -7.84
C LEU A 80 4.65 -22.15 -7.90
N ALA A 81 5.35 -21.74 -6.83
CA ALA A 81 6.12 -20.51 -6.83
C ALA A 81 7.22 -20.53 -7.92
N GLU A 82 7.91 -21.66 -8.09
CA GLU A 82 8.93 -21.82 -9.15
C GLU A 82 8.32 -21.77 -10.56
N GLU A 83 7.14 -22.36 -10.77
CA GLU A 83 6.40 -22.27 -12.05
C GLU A 83 6.00 -20.83 -12.38
N MET A 84 5.46 -20.08 -11.40
CA MET A 84 5.11 -18.67 -11.58
C MET A 84 6.34 -17.81 -11.90
N MET A 85 7.45 -18.06 -11.23
CA MET A 85 8.72 -17.39 -11.46
C MET A 85 9.24 -17.65 -12.87
N SER A 86 9.28 -18.91 -13.28
CA SER A 86 9.71 -19.32 -14.61
C SER A 86 8.77 -18.76 -15.70
N ALA A 87 7.48 -18.66 -15.42
CA ALA A 87 6.49 -18.11 -16.35
C ALA A 87 6.71 -16.60 -16.59
N ILE A 88 6.91 -15.81 -15.54
CA ILE A 88 7.14 -14.36 -15.73
C ILE A 88 8.46 -14.11 -16.48
N GLU A 89 9.54 -14.82 -16.15
CA GLU A 89 10.83 -14.73 -16.85
C GLU A 89 10.70 -15.03 -18.37
N LYS A 90 10.01 -16.14 -18.68
CA LYS A 90 9.74 -16.52 -20.07
C LYS A 90 8.88 -15.49 -20.78
N ASN A 91 7.80 -15.04 -20.14
CA ASN A 91 6.87 -14.08 -20.72
C ASN A 91 7.54 -12.74 -20.99
N CYS A 92 8.29 -12.19 -20.03
CA CYS A 92 8.99 -10.94 -20.22
C CYS A 92 10.01 -11.00 -21.36
N ARG A 93 10.74 -12.11 -21.48
CA ARG A 93 11.69 -12.35 -22.60
C ARG A 93 10.96 -12.44 -23.94
N ASP A 94 9.89 -13.27 -24.03
CA ASP A 94 9.17 -13.50 -25.28
C ASP A 94 8.49 -12.23 -25.82
N PHE A 95 8.00 -11.35 -24.92
CA PHE A 95 7.25 -10.15 -25.28
C PHE A 95 8.05 -8.85 -25.14
N GLY A 96 9.36 -8.92 -24.84
CA GLY A 96 10.24 -7.76 -24.74
C GLY A 96 9.93 -6.84 -23.55
N VAL A 97 9.29 -7.34 -22.50
CA VAL A 97 8.96 -6.57 -21.29
C VAL A 97 10.14 -6.56 -20.34
N ARG A 98 10.47 -5.40 -19.78
CA ARG A 98 11.54 -5.26 -18.79
C ARG A 98 11.12 -5.93 -17.46
N LEU A 99 12.01 -6.77 -16.95
CA LEU A 99 11.83 -7.46 -15.66
C LEU A 99 12.95 -7.07 -14.69
N PHE A 100 12.57 -6.62 -13.51
CA PHE A 100 13.46 -6.59 -12.33
C PHE A 100 13.29 -7.91 -11.59
N ASN A 101 14.16 -8.86 -11.95
CA ASN A 101 14.15 -10.22 -11.45
C ASN A 101 14.76 -10.31 -10.03
N ILE A 102 14.72 -11.47 -9.42
CA ILE A 102 15.22 -11.74 -8.07
C ILE A 102 16.71 -11.37 -7.91
N ASP A 103 17.51 -11.47 -8.98
CA ASP A 103 18.93 -11.11 -8.99
C ASP A 103 19.20 -9.61 -9.29
N ASP A 104 18.15 -8.85 -9.61
CA ASP A 104 18.27 -7.42 -9.91
C ASP A 104 18.22 -6.62 -8.61
N LYS A 105 19.24 -5.80 -8.35
CA LYS A 105 19.25 -4.91 -7.18
C LYS A 105 18.07 -3.92 -7.11
N ARG A 106 17.31 -3.77 -8.20
CA ARG A 106 16.08 -2.96 -8.26
C ARG A 106 14.82 -3.78 -7.97
N GLN A 107 14.97 -5.08 -7.69
CA GLN A 107 13.85 -5.94 -7.33
C GLN A 107 13.20 -5.45 -6.04
N GLY A 108 11.90 -5.59 -5.96
CA GLY A 108 11.11 -5.27 -4.77
C GLY A 108 9.62 -5.28 -5.04
N VAL A 109 8.88 -4.92 -4.03
CA VAL A 109 7.41 -4.82 -4.10
C VAL A 109 7.02 -3.81 -5.17
N VAL A 110 6.13 -4.21 -6.07
CA VAL A 110 5.78 -3.45 -7.28
C VAL A 110 5.41 -1.98 -7.00
N HIS A 111 4.72 -1.71 -5.89
CA HIS A 111 4.31 -0.35 -5.49
C HIS A 111 5.38 0.44 -4.74
N ILE A 112 6.55 -0.14 -4.51
CA ILE A 112 7.76 0.53 -4.02
C ILE A 112 8.70 0.79 -5.19
N VAL A 113 8.90 -0.20 -6.05
CA VAL A 113 9.78 -0.11 -7.21
C VAL A 113 9.39 1.03 -8.17
N GLY A 114 8.10 1.17 -8.49
CA GLY A 114 7.63 2.23 -9.39
C GLY A 114 8.04 3.64 -8.93
N PRO A 115 7.70 4.06 -7.71
CA PRO A 115 8.16 5.30 -7.11
C PRO A 115 9.68 5.43 -7.00
N GLU A 116 10.32 4.40 -6.47
CA GLU A 116 11.76 4.40 -6.18
C GLU A 116 12.61 4.57 -7.42
N GLN A 117 12.15 4.03 -8.55
CA GLN A 117 12.83 4.18 -9.84
C GLN A 117 12.45 5.48 -10.60
N GLY A 118 11.49 6.26 -10.11
CA GLY A 118 10.98 7.45 -10.81
C GLY A 118 10.07 7.14 -12.01
N LEU A 119 9.54 5.92 -12.07
CA LEU A 119 8.55 5.52 -13.07
C LEU A 119 7.17 6.13 -12.79
N THR A 120 6.85 6.32 -11.50
CA THR A 120 5.64 6.98 -11.06
C THR A 120 5.82 8.49 -11.13
N GLN A 121 5.03 9.17 -11.96
CA GLN A 121 5.13 10.61 -12.15
C GLN A 121 3.74 11.25 -12.11
N PRO A 122 3.62 12.52 -11.67
CA PRO A 122 2.35 13.23 -11.65
C PRO A 122 1.68 13.28 -13.04
N GLY A 123 0.36 13.21 -13.03
CA GLY A 123 -0.44 13.29 -14.25
C GLY A 123 -0.48 12.01 -15.09
N MET A 124 0.13 10.91 -14.65
CA MET A 124 0.05 9.61 -15.33
C MET A 124 -1.20 8.84 -14.90
N THR A 125 -1.68 7.98 -15.78
CA THR A 125 -2.56 6.87 -15.44
C THR A 125 -1.71 5.61 -15.28
N ILE A 126 -1.91 4.88 -14.17
CA ILE A 126 -1.12 3.69 -13.82
C ILE A 126 -2.05 2.53 -13.51
N ALA A 127 -1.75 1.35 -14.03
CA ALA A 127 -2.50 0.13 -13.73
C ALA A 127 -1.57 -1.02 -13.34
N CYS A 128 -2.06 -1.88 -12.45
CA CYS A 128 -1.39 -3.12 -12.03
C CYS A 128 -2.43 -4.15 -11.62
N GLY A 129 -2.10 -5.43 -11.79
CA GLY A 129 -2.91 -6.56 -11.31
C GLY A 129 -2.93 -6.72 -9.79
N ASP A 130 -2.70 -5.65 -9.03
CA ASP A 130 -2.72 -5.58 -7.58
C ASP A 130 -3.60 -4.42 -7.11
N SER A 131 -4.41 -4.64 -6.07
CA SER A 131 -5.35 -3.66 -5.55
C SER A 131 -4.69 -2.41 -4.96
N HIS A 132 -3.45 -2.54 -4.43
CA HIS A 132 -2.72 -1.42 -3.81
C HIS A 132 -2.01 -0.50 -4.82
N THR A 133 -2.31 -0.62 -6.11
CA THR A 133 -1.86 0.31 -7.16
C THR A 133 -2.19 1.77 -6.84
N SER A 134 -3.22 2.00 -6.03
CA SER A 134 -3.56 3.32 -5.48
C SER A 134 -2.40 4.04 -4.78
N THR A 135 -1.37 3.32 -4.31
CA THR A 135 -0.13 3.88 -3.74
C THR A 135 0.48 4.98 -4.62
N HIS A 136 0.47 4.76 -5.93
CA HIS A 136 1.06 5.70 -6.91
C HIS A 136 0.32 7.05 -6.97
N GLY A 137 -0.92 7.11 -6.47
CA GLY A 137 -1.68 8.35 -6.36
C GLY A 137 -1.05 9.39 -5.43
N ALA A 138 -0.15 8.99 -4.53
CA ALA A 138 0.64 9.90 -3.70
C ALA A 138 1.44 10.95 -4.51
N PHE A 139 1.68 10.66 -5.77
CA PHE A 139 2.40 11.52 -6.72
C PHE A 139 1.47 12.42 -7.56
N GLY A 140 0.15 12.37 -7.37
CA GLY A 140 -0.78 13.02 -8.28
C GLY A 140 -0.96 12.28 -9.61
N SER A 141 -0.70 10.98 -9.63
CA SER A 141 -1.11 10.07 -10.70
C SER A 141 -2.48 9.46 -10.39
N ILE A 142 -3.16 8.96 -11.41
CA ILE A 142 -4.42 8.23 -11.26
C ILE A 142 -4.13 6.74 -11.46
N ALA A 143 -4.18 5.99 -10.35
CA ALA A 143 -3.67 4.64 -10.31
C ALA A 143 -4.73 3.62 -9.86
N PHE A 144 -4.89 2.53 -10.64
CA PHE A 144 -5.96 1.56 -10.47
C PHE A 144 -5.45 0.13 -10.33
N GLY A 145 -5.95 -0.58 -9.32
CA GLY A 145 -5.90 -2.03 -9.29
C GLY A 145 -6.88 -2.64 -10.29
N ILE A 146 -6.45 -3.66 -11.03
CA ILE A 146 -7.22 -4.31 -12.10
C ILE A 146 -7.18 -5.84 -11.99
N GLY A 147 -8.16 -6.50 -12.60
CA GLY A 147 -8.21 -7.96 -12.69
C GLY A 147 -7.34 -8.51 -13.83
N THR A 148 -7.06 -9.81 -13.79
CA THR A 148 -6.18 -10.51 -14.74
C THR A 148 -6.59 -10.34 -16.22
N SER A 149 -7.88 -10.36 -16.54
CA SER A 149 -8.35 -10.12 -17.91
C SER A 149 -8.03 -8.68 -18.39
N GLN A 150 -8.15 -7.71 -17.50
CA GLN A 150 -7.80 -6.33 -17.79
C GLN A 150 -6.29 -6.12 -17.93
N VAL A 151 -5.45 -6.92 -17.25
CA VAL A 151 -4.00 -6.96 -17.50
C VAL A 151 -3.73 -7.34 -18.96
N ALA A 152 -4.41 -8.38 -19.49
CA ALA A 152 -4.28 -8.77 -20.89
C ALA A 152 -4.75 -7.67 -21.86
N ASP A 153 -5.86 -7.00 -21.56
CA ASP A 153 -6.37 -5.87 -22.37
C ASP A 153 -5.34 -4.73 -22.45
N ILE A 154 -4.72 -4.36 -21.34
CA ILE A 154 -3.68 -3.31 -21.33
C ILE A 154 -2.42 -3.77 -22.07
N LEU A 155 -1.95 -4.99 -21.86
CA LEU A 155 -0.81 -5.52 -22.61
C LEU A 155 -1.04 -5.44 -24.11
N ALA A 156 -2.24 -5.80 -24.58
CA ALA A 156 -2.58 -5.81 -26.01
C ALA A 156 -2.87 -4.43 -26.60
N THR A 157 -3.37 -3.47 -25.81
CA THR A 157 -3.93 -2.21 -26.35
C THR A 157 -3.40 -0.93 -25.70
N GLN A 158 -2.77 -1.03 -24.53
CA GLN A 158 -2.41 0.06 -23.62
C GLN A 158 -3.61 0.89 -23.17
N THR A 159 -4.82 0.34 -23.23
CA THR A 159 -6.03 1.02 -22.83
C THR A 159 -6.90 0.16 -21.93
N LEU A 160 -7.80 0.81 -21.18
CA LEU A 160 -8.75 0.16 -20.30
C LEU A 160 -10.11 0.86 -20.41
N ALA A 161 -11.20 0.09 -20.47
CA ALA A 161 -12.56 0.61 -20.42
C ALA A 161 -13.00 0.77 -18.95
N LEU A 162 -13.29 2.01 -18.53
CA LEU A 162 -13.67 2.34 -17.16
C LEU A 162 -14.83 3.32 -17.10
N SER A 163 -15.69 3.16 -16.10
CA SER A 163 -16.63 4.20 -15.69
C SER A 163 -15.90 5.22 -14.84
N ARG A 164 -16.13 6.51 -15.10
CA ARG A 164 -15.51 7.60 -14.34
C ARG A 164 -16.10 7.63 -12.93
N PRO A 165 -15.31 7.48 -11.87
CA PRO A 165 -15.79 7.61 -10.50
C PRO A 165 -16.08 9.09 -10.18
N LYS A 166 -16.91 9.33 -9.17
CA LYS A 166 -17.03 10.62 -8.49
C LYS A 166 -15.75 10.94 -7.73
N VAL A 167 -15.53 12.21 -7.43
CA VAL A 167 -14.36 12.65 -6.66
C VAL A 167 -14.81 13.19 -5.31
N ARG A 168 -14.31 12.57 -4.23
CA ARG A 168 -14.47 13.07 -2.87
C ARG A 168 -13.17 13.67 -2.38
N ARG A 169 -13.23 14.91 -1.86
CA ARG A 169 -12.12 15.53 -1.15
C ARG A 169 -12.18 15.15 0.34
N ILE A 170 -11.09 14.60 0.86
CA ILE A 170 -10.90 14.31 2.28
C ILE A 170 -9.83 15.24 2.80
N GLU A 171 -10.23 16.18 3.64
CA GLU A 171 -9.35 17.17 4.22
C GLU A 171 -9.05 16.82 5.69
N VAL A 172 -7.75 16.81 6.06
CA VAL A 172 -7.35 16.63 7.46
C VAL A 172 -6.60 17.89 7.90
N THR A 173 -7.24 18.67 8.77
CA THR A 173 -6.73 19.93 9.29
C THR A 173 -5.91 19.75 10.56
N GLY A 174 -5.21 20.79 11.01
CA GLY A 174 -4.47 20.79 12.26
C GLY A 174 -3.10 20.10 12.18
N LYS A 175 -2.71 19.41 13.25
CA LYS A 175 -1.39 18.79 13.39
C LYS A 175 -1.49 17.45 14.12
N LEU A 176 -0.80 16.44 13.61
CA LEU A 176 -0.68 15.14 14.30
C LEU A 176 0.13 15.31 15.60
N ARG A 177 -0.30 14.60 16.63
CA ARG A 177 0.43 14.52 17.91
C ARG A 177 1.66 13.60 17.76
N PRO A 178 2.70 13.76 18.57
CA PRO A 178 3.81 12.81 18.62
C PRO A 178 3.32 11.37 18.81
N GLY A 179 3.92 10.43 18.09
CA GLY A 179 3.54 9.01 18.11
C GLY A 179 2.33 8.67 17.25
N VAL A 180 1.80 9.61 16.48
CA VAL A 180 0.75 9.38 15.46
C VAL A 180 1.39 9.46 14.06
N TYR A 181 1.16 8.45 13.25
CA TYR A 181 1.79 8.26 11.94
C TYR A 181 0.76 8.22 10.81
N ALA A 182 1.20 8.24 9.58
CA ALA A 182 0.33 8.20 8.40
C ALA A 182 -0.64 7.00 8.39
N LYS A 183 -0.20 5.85 8.94
CA LYS A 183 -1.03 4.66 9.10
C LYS A 183 -2.23 4.91 10.02
N ASP A 184 -2.03 5.66 11.10
CA ASP A 184 -3.09 5.99 12.04
C ASP A 184 -4.12 6.92 11.39
N VAL A 185 -3.65 7.86 10.55
CA VAL A 185 -4.51 8.78 9.78
C VAL A 185 -5.44 8.00 8.85
N ILE A 186 -4.90 7.08 8.04
CA ILE A 186 -5.75 6.34 7.10
C ILE A 186 -6.66 5.33 7.81
N LEU A 187 -6.22 4.68 8.87
CA LEU A 187 -7.09 3.82 9.69
C LEU A 187 -8.23 4.62 10.33
N HIS A 188 -7.95 5.84 10.83
CA HIS A 188 -8.98 6.73 11.35
C HIS A 188 -10.01 7.11 10.28
N ILE A 189 -9.57 7.48 9.08
CA ILE A 189 -10.46 7.80 7.96
C ILE A 189 -11.34 6.60 7.60
N ILE A 190 -10.75 5.41 7.45
CA ILE A 190 -11.48 4.17 7.13
C ILE A 190 -12.48 3.83 8.24
N ARG A 191 -12.09 3.98 9.51
CA ARG A 191 -12.98 3.79 10.64
C ARG A 191 -14.22 4.69 10.57
N LYS A 192 -14.03 5.96 10.20
CA LYS A 192 -15.11 6.96 10.14
C LYS A 192 -16.03 6.77 8.94
N LEU A 193 -15.48 6.39 7.79
CA LEU A 193 -16.23 6.24 6.54
C LEU A 193 -16.77 4.82 6.32
N GLY A 194 -16.16 3.82 6.96
CA GLY A 194 -16.43 2.41 6.74
C GLY A 194 -15.70 1.85 5.51
N VAL A 195 -15.64 0.51 5.41
CA VAL A 195 -14.98 -0.19 4.28
C VAL A 195 -15.68 -0.01 2.94
N GLN A 196 -16.90 0.49 2.92
CA GLN A 196 -17.68 0.78 1.71
C GLN A 196 -17.85 2.30 1.47
N GLY A 197 -17.31 3.14 2.33
CA GLY A 197 -17.50 4.59 2.27
C GLY A 197 -17.00 5.23 0.98
N GLY A 198 -16.04 4.60 0.31
CA GLY A 198 -15.44 5.06 -0.95
C GLY A 198 -15.98 4.42 -2.22
N VAL A 199 -16.99 3.55 -2.13
CA VAL A 199 -17.53 2.88 -3.32
C VAL A 199 -18.08 3.90 -4.32
N GLY A 200 -17.57 3.85 -5.55
CA GLY A 200 -17.90 4.81 -6.61
C GLY A 200 -17.11 6.13 -6.57
N TYR A 201 -16.17 6.28 -5.64
CA TYR A 201 -15.35 7.47 -5.50
C TYR A 201 -13.86 7.23 -5.77
N ALA A 202 -13.20 8.27 -6.26
CA ALA A 202 -11.77 8.52 -6.09
C ALA A 202 -11.61 9.53 -4.94
N TYR A 203 -10.57 9.38 -4.09
CA TYR A 203 -10.30 10.27 -2.97
C TYR A 203 -9.16 11.24 -3.30
N GLU A 204 -9.41 12.56 -3.20
CA GLU A 204 -8.36 13.55 -3.09
C GLU A 204 -8.08 13.81 -1.61
N TYR A 205 -6.87 13.50 -1.16
CA TYR A 205 -6.45 13.85 0.20
C TYR A 205 -5.80 15.22 0.21
N ALA A 206 -6.20 16.08 1.14
CA ALA A 206 -5.78 17.47 1.25
C ALA A 206 -5.78 17.97 2.70
N GLY A 207 -5.25 19.14 2.91
CA GLY A 207 -5.18 19.82 4.22
C GLY A 207 -3.82 19.72 4.87
N GLU A 208 -3.66 20.47 5.96
CA GLU A 208 -2.38 20.73 6.61
C GLU A 208 -1.61 19.46 7.03
N VAL A 209 -2.31 18.39 7.36
CA VAL A 209 -1.68 17.12 7.73
C VAL A 209 -0.98 16.50 6.52
N PHE A 210 -1.64 16.44 5.37
CA PHE A 210 -1.06 15.85 4.15
C PHE A 210 0.01 16.75 3.53
N ASP A 211 -0.12 18.08 3.65
CA ASP A 211 0.88 19.03 3.16
C ASP A 211 2.24 18.86 3.86
N ARG A 212 2.22 18.42 5.13
CA ARG A 212 3.43 18.16 5.93
C ARG A 212 4.01 16.76 5.78
N MET A 213 3.26 15.84 5.18
CA MET A 213 3.69 14.44 5.00
C MET A 213 4.83 14.35 3.98
N THR A 214 5.79 13.50 4.29
CA THR A 214 6.78 13.01 3.33
C THR A 214 6.11 12.20 2.24
N MET A 215 6.78 11.96 1.11
CA MET A 215 6.22 11.12 0.04
C MET A 215 5.90 9.70 0.51
N GLU A 216 6.70 9.15 1.41
CA GLU A 216 6.51 7.80 1.94
C GLU A 216 5.25 7.70 2.81
N GLU A 217 5.00 8.70 3.65
CA GLU A 217 3.75 8.83 4.41
C GLU A 217 2.52 9.00 3.50
N ARG A 218 2.63 9.84 2.45
CA ARG A 218 1.57 9.99 1.42
C ARG A 218 1.27 8.67 0.71
N MET A 219 2.30 7.89 0.39
CA MET A 219 2.14 6.55 -0.20
C MET A 219 1.40 5.60 0.74
N THR A 220 1.64 5.65 2.04
CA THR A 220 0.91 4.84 3.04
C THR A 220 -0.58 5.17 3.04
N VAL A 221 -0.95 6.44 3.00
CA VAL A 221 -2.36 6.88 2.96
C VAL A 221 -3.03 6.45 1.65
N CYS A 222 -2.42 6.75 0.51
CA CYS A 222 -2.96 6.39 -0.80
C CYS A 222 -3.06 4.86 -0.99
N ASN A 223 -2.10 4.09 -0.45
CA ASN A 223 -2.10 2.63 -0.48
C ASN A 223 -3.40 2.07 0.09
N MET A 224 -3.81 2.53 1.26
CA MET A 224 -4.97 2.00 1.98
C MET A 224 -6.32 2.63 1.60
N SER A 225 -6.39 3.46 0.59
CA SER A 225 -7.66 4.01 0.08
C SER A 225 -8.63 2.91 -0.36
N ILE A 226 -8.09 1.81 -0.88
CA ILE A 226 -8.83 0.63 -1.32
C ILE A 226 -9.57 -0.06 -0.16
N GLU A 227 -8.98 -0.08 1.03
CA GLU A 227 -9.61 -0.65 2.23
C GLU A 227 -10.80 0.16 2.71
N GLY A 228 -10.88 1.44 2.35
CA GLY A 228 -12.05 2.30 2.51
C GLY A 228 -13.07 2.21 1.36
N GLY A 229 -12.83 1.32 0.38
CA GLY A 229 -13.72 1.11 -0.77
C GLY A 229 -13.51 2.09 -1.94
N ALA A 230 -12.58 3.05 -1.85
CA ALA A 230 -12.32 3.99 -2.94
C ALA A 230 -11.68 3.29 -4.15
N ARG A 231 -11.98 3.79 -5.36
CA ARG A 231 -11.35 3.29 -6.59
C ARG A 231 -9.84 3.57 -6.62
N CYS A 232 -9.45 4.73 -6.12
CA CYS A 232 -8.07 5.16 -5.89
C CYS A 232 -8.06 6.34 -4.91
N GLY A 233 -6.90 6.60 -4.31
CA GLY A 233 -6.63 7.81 -3.55
C GLY A 233 -5.45 8.55 -4.16
N TYR A 234 -5.45 9.88 -4.11
CA TYR A 234 -4.36 10.68 -4.63
C TYR A 234 -4.14 11.95 -3.80
N ILE A 235 -2.94 12.50 -3.91
CA ILE A 235 -2.54 13.78 -3.32
C ILE A 235 -2.05 14.67 -4.46
N ASN A 236 -2.37 15.95 -4.41
CA ASN A 236 -1.89 16.92 -5.38
C ASN A 236 -0.35 16.98 -5.38
N PRO A 237 0.31 17.00 -6.55
CA PRO A 237 1.75 17.16 -6.61
C PRO A 237 2.16 18.55 -6.12
N ASP A 238 3.20 18.58 -5.32
CA ASP A 238 3.83 19.79 -4.76
C ASP A 238 5.36 19.69 -4.85
N GLN A 239 6.08 20.60 -4.18
CA GLN A 239 7.54 20.58 -4.19
C GLN A 239 8.12 19.28 -3.57
N THR A 240 7.47 18.72 -2.54
CA THR A 240 7.87 17.44 -1.94
C THR A 240 7.83 16.31 -2.98
N THR A 241 6.82 16.32 -3.85
CA THR A 241 6.72 15.35 -4.97
C THR A 241 7.83 15.54 -6.00
N VAL A 242 8.11 16.79 -6.37
CA VAL A 242 9.16 17.12 -7.34
C VAL A 242 10.53 16.69 -6.81
N ASP A 243 10.84 17.04 -5.56
CA ASP A 243 12.12 16.71 -4.92
C ASP A 243 12.34 15.20 -4.82
N TYR A 244 11.28 14.44 -4.52
CA TYR A 244 11.35 12.98 -4.43
C TYR A 244 11.67 12.33 -5.79
N ILE A 245 11.15 12.86 -6.90
CA ILE A 245 11.35 12.30 -8.25
C ILE A 245 12.71 12.70 -8.82
N GLN A 246 13.26 13.84 -8.42
CA GLN A 246 14.47 14.39 -8.97
C GLN A 246 15.66 13.41 -8.88
N GLY A 247 16.36 13.23 -9.99
CA GLY A 247 17.57 12.38 -10.06
C GLY A 247 17.31 10.87 -10.09
N ARG A 248 16.06 10.43 -10.06
CA ARG A 248 15.74 8.98 -10.16
C ARG A 248 15.97 8.46 -11.58
N PRO A 249 16.28 7.15 -11.74
CA PRO A 249 16.74 6.58 -13.02
C PRO A 249 15.80 6.79 -14.22
N PHE A 250 14.48 6.72 -13.99
CA PHE A 250 13.47 6.87 -15.04
C PHE A 250 12.76 8.23 -15.02
N ALA A 251 13.19 9.14 -14.16
CA ALA A 251 12.71 10.52 -14.19
C ALA A 251 13.34 11.29 -15.37
N PRO A 252 12.65 12.30 -15.92
CA PRO A 252 13.27 13.24 -16.84
C PRO A 252 14.54 13.87 -16.25
N GLN A 253 15.47 14.27 -17.10
CA GLN A 253 16.76 14.81 -16.66
C GLN A 253 16.99 16.24 -17.18
N GLY A 254 17.79 17.02 -16.48
CA GLY A 254 18.20 18.37 -16.90
C GLY A 254 17.02 19.30 -17.22
N ALA A 255 17.03 19.92 -18.41
CA ALA A 255 15.97 20.85 -18.83
C ALA A 255 14.60 20.16 -19.00
N ASP A 256 14.57 18.87 -19.33
CA ASP A 256 13.32 18.11 -19.44
C ASP A 256 12.68 17.91 -18.07
N PHE A 257 13.48 17.73 -17.02
CA PHE A 257 12.98 17.65 -15.65
C PHE A 257 12.33 18.98 -15.24
N ALA A 258 12.96 20.12 -15.51
CA ALA A 258 12.41 21.42 -15.16
C ALA A 258 11.06 21.68 -15.86
N ARG A 259 10.93 21.30 -17.15
CA ARG A 259 9.66 21.40 -17.88
C ARG A 259 8.60 20.45 -17.31
N ALA A 260 8.99 19.22 -16.99
CA ALA A 260 8.09 18.23 -16.40
C ALA A 260 7.61 18.69 -15.02
N ALA A 261 8.49 19.17 -14.15
CA ALA A 261 8.15 19.68 -12.82
C ALA A 261 7.16 20.84 -12.88
N ALA A 262 7.38 21.81 -13.78
CA ALA A 262 6.45 22.93 -13.98
C ALA A 262 5.06 22.41 -14.43
N TRP A 263 5.02 21.43 -15.33
CA TRP A 263 3.77 20.82 -15.78
C TRP A 263 3.10 20.03 -14.66
N TRP A 264 3.84 19.22 -13.90
CA TRP A 264 3.31 18.44 -12.80
C TRP A 264 2.61 19.32 -11.76
N LEU A 265 3.25 20.42 -11.36
CA LEU A 265 2.68 21.37 -10.39
C LEU A 265 1.42 22.06 -10.94
N SER A 266 1.32 22.27 -12.25
CA SER A 266 0.13 22.87 -12.88
C SER A 266 -1.10 21.97 -12.89
N LEU A 267 -0.92 20.66 -12.65
CA LEU A 267 -2.03 19.69 -12.57
C LEU A 267 -2.79 19.76 -11.26
N ALA A 268 -2.19 20.29 -10.20
CA ALA A 268 -2.83 20.36 -8.89
C ALA A 268 -4.23 21.00 -8.97
N SER A 269 -5.14 20.49 -8.16
CA SER A 269 -6.48 21.04 -8.02
C SER A 269 -6.41 22.49 -7.54
N PRO A 270 -7.05 23.46 -8.23
CA PRO A 270 -7.08 24.83 -7.75
C PRO A 270 -7.88 24.92 -6.43
N LYS A 271 -7.69 26.01 -5.68
CA LYS A 271 -8.38 26.20 -4.38
C LYS A 271 -9.92 26.18 -4.49
N ASP A 272 -10.44 26.62 -5.62
CA ASP A 272 -11.86 26.64 -5.96
C ASP A 272 -12.28 25.45 -6.83
N ALA A 273 -11.52 24.35 -6.81
CA ALA A 273 -11.84 23.13 -7.55
C ALA A 273 -13.19 22.54 -7.12
N GLU A 274 -13.90 21.98 -8.08
CA GLU A 274 -15.18 21.32 -7.84
C GLU A 274 -15.00 19.83 -7.51
N PHE A 275 -15.71 19.39 -6.46
CA PHE A 275 -15.75 17.99 -6.00
C PHE A 275 -17.20 17.54 -5.88
N ASP A 276 -17.45 16.24 -6.06
CA ASP A 276 -18.79 15.67 -5.87
C ASP A 276 -19.16 15.58 -4.38
N ASP A 277 -18.16 15.51 -3.49
CA ASP A 277 -18.34 15.43 -2.05
C ASP A 277 -17.07 15.91 -1.32
N GLN A 278 -17.21 16.38 -0.09
CA GLN A 278 -16.11 16.84 0.74
C GLN A 278 -16.35 16.50 2.21
N ILE A 279 -15.30 15.97 2.86
CA ILE A 279 -15.30 15.61 4.29
C ILE A 279 -14.04 16.17 4.94
N THR A 280 -14.18 16.71 6.15
CA THR A 280 -13.08 17.26 6.93
C THR A 280 -12.94 16.51 8.26
N PHE A 281 -11.71 16.19 8.62
CA PHE A 281 -11.32 15.63 9.92
C PHE A 281 -10.34 16.54 10.64
N ASP A 282 -10.37 16.52 11.97
CA ASP A 282 -9.39 17.21 12.82
C ASP A 282 -8.24 16.27 13.15
N GLY A 283 -7.06 16.52 12.61
CA GLY A 283 -5.84 15.75 12.84
C GLY A 283 -5.37 15.76 14.30
N ASN A 284 -5.71 16.82 15.07
CA ASN A 284 -5.37 16.87 16.50
C ASN A 284 -6.07 15.80 17.33
N LEU A 285 -7.17 15.22 16.83
CA LEU A 285 -7.96 14.19 17.50
C LEU A 285 -7.54 12.77 17.12
N ILE A 286 -6.65 12.61 16.15
CA ILE A 286 -6.18 11.29 15.74
C ILE A 286 -5.20 10.75 16.77
N GLU A 287 -5.38 9.51 17.18
CA GLU A 287 -4.51 8.78 18.08
C GLU A 287 -3.85 7.59 17.40
N PRO A 288 -2.76 7.02 17.96
CA PRO A 288 -2.26 5.73 17.52
C PRO A 288 -3.41 4.73 17.48
N THR A 289 -3.59 4.10 16.33
CA THR A 289 -4.80 3.32 16.00
C THR A 289 -4.47 1.85 15.79
N VAL A 290 -5.29 0.97 16.34
CA VAL A 290 -5.15 -0.49 16.23
C VAL A 290 -6.47 -1.09 15.76
N THR A 291 -6.42 -2.02 14.78
CA THR A 291 -7.61 -2.80 14.41
C THR A 291 -7.87 -3.89 15.45
N TRP A 292 -9.14 -4.11 15.75
CA TRP A 292 -9.58 -5.15 16.70
C TRP A 292 -10.40 -6.27 16.05
N GLY A 293 -10.75 -6.10 14.78
CA GLY A 293 -11.64 -7.02 14.07
C GLY A 293 -11.00 -7.58 12.79
N ILE A 294 -11.84 -7.90 11.81
CA ILE A 294 -11.48 -8.60 10.57
C ILE A 294 -11.49 -7.69 9.33
N ASN A 295 -11.60 -6.39 9.53
CA ASN A 295 -11.43 -5.38 8.49
C ASN A 295 -10.87 -4.09 9.10
N PRO A 296 -10.26 -3.18 8.31
CA PRO A 296 -9.61 -1.96 8.81
C PRO A 296 -10.55 -0.94 9.45
N ALA A 297 -11.85 -0.94 9.14
CA ALA A 297 -12.82 -0.04 9.81
C ALA A 297 -13.08 -0.46 11.26
N GLN A 298 -12.86 -1.74 11.58
CA GLN A 298 -12.95 -2.25 12.93
C GLN A 298 -11.66 -1.93 13.72
N SER A 299 -11.48 -0.64 14.05
CA SER A 299 -10.30 -0.11 14.74
C SER A 299 -10.70 0.83 15.87
N VAL A 300 -9.77 1.04 16.80
CA VAL A 300 -9.90 1.95 17.95
C VAL A 300 -8.60 2.71 18.15
N GLY A 301 -8.68 3.90 18.75
CA GLY A 301 -7.52 4.55 19.32
C GLY A 301 -6.95 3.71 20.48
N ILE A 302 -5.64 3.76 20.68
CA ILE A 302 -4.92 2.91 21.63
C ILE A 302 -5.45 3.03 23.08
N ASN A 303 -6.02 4.19 23.43
CA ASN A 303 -6.59 4.43 24.78
C ASN A 303 -8.11 4.23 24.85
N GLU A 304 -8.76 3.90 23.72
CA GLU A 304 -10.19 3.62 23.70
C GLU A 304 -10.48 2.17 24.15
N LEU A 305 -11.68 1.97 24.65
CA LEU A 305 -12.23 0.62 24.86
C LEU A 305 -12.80 0.09 23.55
N LEU A 306 -12.78 -1.22 23.37
CA LEU A 306 -13.48 -1.87 22.27
C LEU A 306 -14.97 -1.52 22.31
N PRO A 307 -15.63 -1.32 21.16
CA PRO A 307 -17.00 -0.87 21.13
C PRO A 307 -17.96 -1.88 21.74
N ALA A 308 -19.03 -1.40 22.35
CA ALA A 308 -20.14 -2.26 22.75
C ALA A 308 -20.95 -2.67 21.50
N LEU A 309 -21.43 -3.91 21.46
CA LEU A 309 -22.25 -4.43 20.36
C LEU A 309 -23.49 -3.55 20.10
N ALA A 310 -24.07 -3.00 21.16
CA ALA A 310 -25.24 -2.13 21.10
C ALA A 310 -24.99 -0.80 20.36
N THR A 311 -23.74 -0.41 20.11
CA THR A 311 -23.42 0.81 19.33
C THR A 311 -23.53 0.62 17.83
N PHE A 312 -23.71 -0.60 17.36
CA PHE A 312 -23.86 -0.94 15.94
C PHE A 312 -25.33 -1.14 15.57
N THR A 313 -25.64 -0.94 14.29
CA THR A 313 -26.97 -1.27 13.78
C THR A 313 -27.27 -2.76 13.93
N THR A 314 -28.55 -3.13 13.98
CA THR A 314 -28.95 -4.55 14.11
C THR A 314 -28.35 -5.42 13.02
N ASP A 315 -28.26 -4.88 11.79
CA ASP A 315 -27.73 -5.59 10.64
C ASP A 315 -26.20 -5.82 10.76
N ASP A 316 -25.48 -4.86 11.34
CA ASP A 316 -24.02 -4.93 11.51
C ASP A 316 -23.63 -5.82 12.71
N GLN A 317 -24.49 -5.94 13.73
CA GLN A 317 -24.18 -6.65 14.98
C GLN A 317 -23.74 -8.10 14.76
N LYS A 318 -24.29 -8.79 13.75
CA LYS A 318 -23.88 -10.17 13.45
C LYS A 318 -22.42 -10.21 13.02
N GLY A 319 -22.01 -9.35 12.07
CA GLY A 319 -20.62 -9.28 11.59
C GLY A 319 -19.63 -8.83 12.68
N VAL A 320 -20.06 -7.92 13.56
CA VAL A 320 -19.28 -7.47 14.72
C VAL A 320 -19.10 -8.60 15.75
N ARG A 321 -20.14 -9.36 16.03
CA ARG A 321 -20.07 -10.52 16.93
C ARG A 321 -19.13 -11.60 16.38
N ASP A 322 -19.24 -11.92 15.09
CA ASP A 322 -18.32 -12.84 14.41
C ASP A 322 -16.87 -12.36 14.47
N ALA A 323 -16.63 -11.04 14.40
CA ALA A 323 -15.30 -10.46 14.51
C ALA A 323 -14.74 -10.61 15.94
N PHE A 324 -15.54 -10.30 16.97
CA PHE A 324 -15.15 -10.50 18.37
C PHE A 324 -14.82 -11.97 18.68
N GLU A 325 -15.67 -12.89 18.24
CA GLU A 325 -15.45 -14.33 18.41
C GLU A 325 -14.18 -14.82 17.71
N TYR A 326 -13.97 -14.41 16.45
CA TYR A 326 -12.78 -14.78 15.67
C TYR A 326 -11.50 -14.24 16.31
N MET A 327 -11.52 -12.97 16.72
CA MET A 327 -10.37 -12.30 17.33
C MET A 327 -10.14 -12.69 18.80
N ASP A 328 -11.08 -13.40 19.41
CA ASP A 328 -11.06 -13.78 20.85
C ASP A 328 -10.95 -12.54 21.75
N LEU A 329 -11.76 -11.53 21.44
CA LEU A 329 -11.83 -10.26 22.15
C LEU A 329 -13.24 -10.05 22.72
N LYS A 330 -13.37 -9.18 23.72
CA LYS A 330 -14.65 -8.87 24.38
C LYS A 330 -14.98 -7.38 24.22
N GLU A 331 -16.28 -7.10 24.19
CA GLU A 331 -16.77 -5.71 24.25
C GLU A 331 -16.20 -4.99 25.49
N GLN A 332 -16.00 -3.69 25.34
CA GLN A 332 -15.58 -2.78 26.43
C GLN A 332 -14.26 -3.14 27.11
N GLN A 333 -13.50 -4.11 26.59
CA GLN A 333 -12.12 -4.31 27.06
C GLN A 333 -11.15 -3.33 26.37
N PRO A 334 -10.03 -2.95 27.01
CA PRO A 334 -8.98 -2.21 26.34
C PRO A 334 -8.30 -3.09 25.29
N ILE A 335 -7.87 -2.46 24.14
CA ILE A 335 -7.04 -3.15 23.15
C ILE A 335 -5.59 -3.30 23.65
N ARG A 336 -5.15 -2.40 24.51
CA ARG A 336 -3.85 -2.48 25.21
C ARG A 336 -3.77 -3.76 26.04
N GLY A 337 -2.59 -4.36 26.02
CA GLY A 337 -2.32 -5.60 26.75
C GLY A 337 -2.77 -6.87 26.02
N VAL A 338 -3.42 -6.77 24.87
CA VAL A 338 -3.70 -7.94 24.01
C VAL A 338 -2.37 -8.55 23.58
N LYS A 339 -2.13 -9.80 23.97
CA LYS A 339 -0.88 -10.53 23.69
C LYS A 339 -0.72 -10.78 22.21
N ILE A 340 0.53 -10.77 21.74
CA ILE A 340 0.92 -11.10 20.38
C ILE A 340 1.93 -12.25 20.36
N ASP A 341 1.88 -13.05 19.32
CA ASP A 341 2.81 -14.15 19.06
C ASP A 341 3.81 -13.77 17.96
N VAL A 342 3.39 -12.90 17.05
CA VAL A 342 4.16 -12.48 15.88
C VAL A 342 4.10 -10.96 15.75
N ALA A 343 5.23 -10.36 15.33
CA ALA A 343 5.30 -8.96 14.91
C ALA A 343 5.85 -8.90 13.48
N PHE A 344 5.16 -8.17 12.60
CA PHE A 344 5.54 -8.05 11.19
C PHE A 344 5.63 -6.59 10.77
N ILE A 345 6.83 -6.14 10.41
CA ILE A 345 7.12 -4.83 9.81
C ILE A 345 7.52 -5.05 8.36
N GLY A 346 6.74 -4.48 7.42
CA GLY A 346 6.97 -4.68 5.99
C GLY A 346 5.73 -4.38 5.15
N SER A 347 5.65 -4.95 3.95
CA SER A 347 4.54 -4.76 2.99
C SER A 347 4.70 -3.52 2.11
N CYS A 348 3.94 -3.46 1.01
CA CYS A 348 3.86 -2.27 0.16
C CYS A 348 3.36 -1.02 0.91
N THR A 349 2.68 -1.20 2.03
CA THR A 349 2.16 -0.11 2.85
C THR A 349 3.25 0.53 3.70
N ASN A 350 4.05 -0.28 4.40
CA ASN A 350 5.01 0.17 5.41
C ASN A 350 6.33 -0.65 5.40
N GLY A 351 6.94 -0.77 4.23
CA GLY A 351 8.27 -1.40 4.06
C GLY A 351 9.31 -0.45 3.46
N ARG A 352 9.09 0.88 3.56
CA ARG A 352 9.99 1.92 3.04
C ARG A 352 11.02 2.32 4.10
N ILE A 353 12.02 3.09 3.69
CA ILE A 353 13.13 3.44 4.59
C ILE A 353 12.68 4.26 5.81
N SER A 354 11.70 5.16 5.65
CA SER A 354 11.15 5.93 6.78
C SER A 354 10.44 5.01 7.79
N ASP A 355 9.67 4.04 7.32
CA ASP A 355 8.99 3.06 8.16
C ASP A 355 9.99 2.26 9.01
N LEU A 356 11.11 1.84 8.37
CA LEU A 356 12.17 1.11 9.05
C LEU A 356 12.91 1.98 10.07
N ARG A 357 13.16 3.26 9.76
CA ARG A 357 13.78 4.20 10.70
C ARG A 357 12.91 4.44 11.94
N GLU A 358 11.60 4.64 11.74
CA GLU A 358 10.64 4.81 12.83
C GLU A 358 10.61 3.59 13.76
N ALA A 359 10.49 2.40 13.19
CA ALA A 359 10.49 1.16 13.95
C ALA A 359 11.84 0.89 14.65
N ALA A 360 12.96 1.16 13.98
CA ALA A 360 14.31 1.00 14.54
C ALA A 360 14.55 1.96 15.72
N ALA A 361 14.01 3.19 15.66
CA ALA A 361 14.11 4.13 16.78
C ALA A 361 13.46 3.57 18.05
N ILE A 362 12.35 2.86 17.92
CA ILE A 362 11.68 2.19 19.04
C ILE A 362 12.44 0.93 19.47
N ALA A 363 13.01 0.17 18.55
CA ALA A 363 13.72 -1.07 18.85
C ALA A 363 15.09 -0.85 19.50
N LYS A 364 15.74 0.29 19.23
CA LYS A 364 17.11 0.58 19.66
C LYS A 364 17.30 0.48 21.17
N GLY A 365 18.24 -0.39 21.58
CA GLY A 365 18.56 -0.61 22.99
C GLY A 365 17.52 -1.40 23.78
N ARG A 366 16.54 -2.00 23.11
CA ARG A 366 15.48 -2.84 23.70
C ARG A 366 15.54 -4.24 23.10
N HIS A 367 14.74 -5.15 23.64
CA HIS A 367 14.66 -6.53 23.15
C HIS A 367 13.22 -6.96 22.95
N VAL A 368 12.98 -7.74 21.88
CA VAL A 368 11.73 -8.43 21.61
C VAL A 368 11.36 -9.32 22.79
N ALA A 369 10.11 -9.28 23.21
CA ALA A 369 9.61 -10.10 24.31
C ALA A 369 9.79 -11.60 24.03
N THR A 370 10.11 -12.36 25.10
CA THR A 370 10.26 -13.81 24.99
C THR A 370 8.99 -14.45 24.42
N GLY A 371 9.15 -15.29 23.40
CA GLY A 371 8.04 -16.00 22.73
C GLY A 371 7.45 -15.25 21.53
N VAL A 372 7.81 -14.00 21.28
CA VAL A 372 7.37 -13.25 20.09
C VAL A 372 8.35 -13.49 18.92
N LYS A 373 7.82 -13.91 17.77
CA LYS A 373 8.55 -13.97 16.50
C LYS A 373 8.41 -12.62 15.80
N ALA A 374 9.49 -11.85 15.69
CA ALA A 374 9.46 -10.53 15.08
C ALA A 374 10.22 -10.51 13.74
N LEU A 375 9.56 -10.05 12.67
CA LEU A 375 10.07 -9.99 11.31
C LEU A 375 10.15 -8.55 10.82
N VAL A 376 11.25 -8.19 10.17
CA VAL A 376 11.41 -6.92 9.43
C VAL A 376 11.77 -7.24 7.99
N VAL A 377 10.92 -6.82 7.07
CA VAL A 377 11.02 -7.11 5.64
C VAL A 377 11.07 -5.80 4.85
N PRO A 378 12.24 -5.41 4.33
CA PRO A 378 12.35 -4.24 3.44
C PRO A 378 11.50 -4.42 2.19
N GLY A 379 10.96 -3.33 1.67
CA GLY A 379 10.08 -3.39 0.52
C GLY A 379 10.78 -3.53 -0.84
N SER A 380 12.08 -3.24 -0.91
CA SER A 380 12.92 -3.43 -2.09
C SER A 380 14.36 -3.72 -1.70
N GLN A 381 15.16 -4.24 -2.63
CA GLN A 381 16.59 -4.43 -2.41
C GLN A 381 17.32 -3.10 -2.18
N LEU A 382 16.90 -2.01 -2.83
CA LEU A 382 17.48 -0.68 -2.59
C LEU A 382 17.14 -0.14 -1.19
N VAL A 383 15.91 -0.32 -0.70
CA VAL A 383 15.56 0.00 0.70
C VAL A 383 16.40 -0.83 1.65
N ARG A 384 16.58 -2.12 1.36
CA ARG A 384 17.40 -3.02 2.17
C ARG A 384 18.87 -2.56 2.23
N GLU A 385 19.46 -2.26 1.08
CA GLU A 385 20.84 -1.75 1.00
C GLU A 385 20.98 -0.44 1.78
N GLN A 386 20.03 0.50 1.62
CA GLN A 386 20.04 1.76 2.34
C GLN A 386 19.92 1.55 3.86
N ALA A 387 19.00 0.69 4.30
CA ALA A 387 18.82 0.39 5.72
C ALA A 387 20.07 -0.23 6.34
N MET A 388 20.75 -1.12 5.62
CA MET A 388 22.03 -1.71 6.05
C MET A 388 23.14 -0.66 6.09
N ALA A 389 23.22 0.24 5.12
CA ALA A 389 24.18 1.35 5.12
C ALA A 389 23.98 2.30 6.31
N GLU A 390 22.74 2.45 6.79
CA GLU A 390 22.38 3.23 7.97
C GLU A 390 22.53 2.42 9.29
N GLY A 391 22.81 1.11 9.21
CA GLY A 391 22.95 0.22 10.36
C GLY A 391 21.63 -0.17 11.02
N LEU A 392 20.48 -0.01 10.33
CA LEU A 392 19.17 -0.35 10.88
C LEU A 392 19.02 -1.88 11.06
N ASP A 393 19.60 -2.67 10.17
CA ASP A 393 19.69 -4.14 10.28
C ASP A 393 20.29 -4.57 11.61
N LYS A 394 21.40 -3.96 12.01
CA LYS A 394 22.08 -4.26 13.28
C LYS A 394 21.25 -3.85 14.50
N ILE A 395 20.48 -2.76 14.40
CA ILE A 395 19.58 -2.35 15.48
C ILE A 395 18.47 -3.39 15.65
N PHE A 396 17.86 -3.84 14.55
CA PHE A 396 16.80 -4.84 14.58
C PHE A 396 17.31 -6.20 15.06
N GLU A 397 18.45 -6.67 14.55
CA GLU A 397 19.05 -7.94 14.97
C GLU A 397 19.45 -7.93 16.45
N ALA A 398 20.06 -6.84 16.92
CA ALA A 398 20.41 -6.68 18.34
C ALA A 398 19.16 -6.66 19.24
N ALA A 399 18.04 -6.16 18.73
CA ALA A 399 16.77 -6.20 19.44
C ALA A 399 16.04 -7.56 19.33
N GLY A 400 16.54 -8.51 18.53
CA GLY A 400 15.95 -9.85 18.37
C GLY A 400 14.91 -9.95 17.25
N PHE A 401 14.82 -8.97 16.35
CA PHE A 401 14.04 -9.09 15.12
C PHE A 401 14.82 -9.89 14.07
N GLN A 402 14.12 -10.61 13.23
CA GLN A 402 14.67 -11.30 12.08
C GLN A 402 14.69 -10.34 10.89
N TRP A 403 15.90 -9.92 10.49
CA TRP A 403 16.13 -9.15 9.28
C TRP A 403 15.98 -10.04 8.04
N ARG A 404 15.18 -9.64 7.07
CA ARG A 404 14.78 -10.46 5.94
C ARG A 404 15.22 -9.84 4.60
N GLU A 405 15.15 -10.65 3.54
CA GLU A 405 15.26 -10.19 2.15
C GLU A 405 13.99 -9.44 1.74
N ALA A 406 14.10 -8.59 0.68
CA ALA A 406 12.99 -7.80 0.20
C ALA A 406 11.88 -8.65 -0.44
N GLY A 407 10.62 -8.32 -0.14
CA GLY A 407 9.44 -8.99 -0.70
C GLY A 407 8.14 -8.65 0.04
N CYS A 408 7.04 -9.25 -0.38
CA CYS A 408 5.72 -9.05 0.24
C CYS A 408 5.56 -9.81 1.56
N SER A 409 6.27 -10.94 1.75
CA SER A 409 6.27 -11.71 2.99
C SER A 409 4.85 -12.03 3.51
N MET A 410 4.59 -11.76 4.79
CA MET A 410 3.30 -12.03 5.44
C MET A 410 2.14 -11.14 4.96
N CYS A 411 2.37 -10.16 4.07
CA CYS A 411 1.27 -9.29 3.58
C CYS A 411 0.17 -10.09 2.87
N LEU A 412 0.55 -11.08 2.05
CA LEU A 412 -0.37 -12.00 1.36
C LEU A 412 -0.10 -13.46 1.73
N ALA A 413 1.05 -13.77 2.32
CA ALA A 413 1.46 -15.11 2.73
C ALA A 413 1.44 -16.16 1.59
N MET A 414 1.81 -15.76 0.37
CA MET A 414 2.04 -16.65 -0.78
C MET A 414 3.46 -17.24 -0.81
N ASN A 415 4.21 -17.08 0.26
CA ASN A 415 5.58 -17.51 0.51
C ASN A 415 5.64 -18.24 1.87
N PRO A 416 6.82 -18.69 2.34
CA PRO A 416 6.94 -19.42 3.60
C PRO A 416 6.57 -18.63 4.87
N ASP A 417 6.54 -17.29 4.80
CA ASP A 417 6.18 -16.45 5.95
C ASP A 417 4.66 -16.47 6.19
N LYS A 418 4.23 -17.29 7.11
CA LYS A 418 2.80 -17.51 7.44
C LYS A 418 2.59 -17.59 8.93
N LEU A 419 1.40 -17.18 9.38
CA LEU A 419 0.92 -17.49 10.72
C LEU A 419 0.57 -18.98 10.83
N LYS A 420 0.66 -19.49 12.04
CA LYS A 420 0.31 -20.88 12.40
C LYS A 420 -0.86 -20.88 13.38
N GLY A 421 -1.81 -21.78 13.15
CA GLY A 421 -2.96 -21.93 14.05
C GLY A 421 -3.61 -20.58 14.39
N ARG A 422 -3.78 -20.29 15.67
CA ARG A 422 -4.43 -19.08 16.19
C ARG A 422 -3.47 -17.96 16.59
N GLU A 423 -2.24 -17.96 16.09
CA GLU A 423 -1.28 -16.88 16.38
C GLU A 423 -1.89 -15.49 16.15
N VAL A 424 -1.52 -14.54 16.99
CA VAL A 424 -1.87 -13.12 16.90
C VAL A 424 -0.68 -12.34 16.37
N CYS A 425 -0.87 -11.64 15.25
CA CYS A 425 0.16 -10.82 14.64
C CYS A 425 -0.13 -9.32 14.83
N ALA A 426 0.79 -8.58 15.43
CA ALA A 426 0.88 -7.14 15.25
C ALA A 426 1.53 -6.85 13.90
N SER A 427 0.86 -6.13 13.01
CA SER A 427 1.26 -6.03 11.60
C SER A 427 1.16 -4.62 11.04
N SER A 428 2.18 -4.18 10.33
CA SER A 428 2.16 -2.94 9.55
C SER A 428 1.59 -3.13 8.13
N SER A 429 1.10 -4.33 7.79
CA SER A 429 0.43 -4.58 6.50
C SER A 429 -0.92 -3.85 6.36
N ASN A 430 -1.66 -4.12 5.31
CA ASN A 430 -2.85 -3.35 4.93
C ASN A 430 -4.18 -4.06 5.18
N ARG A 431 -4.21 -5.38 5.31
CA ARG A 431 -5.43 -6.19 5.45
C ARG A 431 -5.34 -7.19 6.58
N ASN A 432 -6.48 -7.43 7.24
CA ASN A 432 -6.59 -8.32 8.40
C ASN A 432 -7.83 -9.24 8.34
N PHE A 433 -8.36 -9.52 7.15
CA PHE A 433 -9.46 -10.48 7.02
C PHE A 433 -9.00 -11.91 7.36
N LYS A 434 -9.95 -12.77 7.71
CA LYS A 434 -9.71 -14.17 8.07
C LYS A 434 -8.83 -14.88 7.04
N GLY A 435 -7.72 -15.46 7.47
CA GLY A 435 -6.78 -16.17 6.60
C GLY A 435 -5.77 -15.32 5.85
N ARG A 436 -5.80 -13.98 5.94
CA ARG A 436 -4.92 -13.09 5.16
C ARG A 436 -3.44 -13.42 5.29
N GLN A 437 -2.98 -13.78 6.47
CA GLN A 437 -1.58 -14.09 6.73
C GLN A 437 -1.30 -15.61 6.78
N GLY A 438 -2.06 -16.39 6.00
CA GLY A 438 -1.81 -17.81 5.72
C GLY A 438 -2.61 -18.78 6.58
N SER A 439 -2.74 -18.56 7.88
CA SER A 439 -3.58 -19.41 8.73
C SER A 439 -5.04 -18.97 8.68
N PRO A 440 -6.01 -19.87 8.43
CA PRO A 440 -7.44 -19.53 8.43
C PRO A 440 -7.96 -19.10 9.79
N THR A 441 -7.25 -19.40 10.88
CA THR A 441 -7.58 -19.02 12.26
C THR A 441 -6.58 -18.01 12.84
N GLY A 442 -5.56 -17.61 12.11
CA GLY A 442 -4.60 -16.57 12.48
C GLY A 442 -5.25 -15.21 12.59
N ARG A 443 -4.85 -14.42 13.55
CA ARG A 443 -5.47 -13.12 13.89
C ARG A 443 -4.48 -11.98 13.64
N THR A 444 -4.91 -10.92 12.98
CA THR A 444 -4.04 -9.80 12.60
C THR A 444 -4.57 -8.50 13.15
N LEU A 445 -3.72 -7.79 13.88
CA LEU A 445 -3.93 -6.43 14.39
C LEU A 445 -3.10 -5.46 13.55
N LEU A 446 -3.76 -4.63 12.74
CA LEU A 446 -3.07 -3.61 11.94
C LEU A 446 -2.74 -2.40 12.82
N MET A 447 -1.51 -1.91 12.70
CA MET A 447 -1.02 -0.72 13.39
C MET A 447 0.21 -0.14 12.65
N SER A 448 0.67 1.05 13.05
CA SER A 448 1.86 1.68 12.44
C SER A 448 3.14 0.87 12.74
N PRO A 449 4.22 1.01 11.92
CA PRO A 449 5.49 0.32 12.14
C PRO A 449 6.08 0.53 13.54
N ALA A 450 6.01 1.75 14.05
CA ALA A 450 6.46 2.08 15.40
C ALA A 450 5.63 1.36 16.47
N MET A 451 4.31 1.27 16.29
CA MET A 451 3.41 0.51 17.19
C MET A 451 3.68 -0.99 17.12
N VAL A 452 4.00 -1.54 15.93
CA VAL A 452 4.41 -2.95 15.79
C VAL A 452 5.70 -3.22 16.56
N ALA A 453 6.69 -2.33 16.45
CA ALA A 453 7.95 -2.45 17.20
C ALA A 453 7.70 -2.38 18.71
N ALA A 454 6.85 -1.46 19.16
CA ALA A 454 6.45 -1.34 20.57
C ALA A 454 5.76 -2.63 21.06
N ALA A 455 4.85 -3.18 20.28
CA ALA A 455 4.15 -4.42 20.60
C ALA A 455 5.10 -5.62 20.65
N ALA A 456 6.08 -5.69 19.73
CA ALA A 456 7.10 -6.75 19.75
C ALA A 456 7.95 -6.73 21.02
N ILE A 457 8.33 -5.54 21.49
CA ILE A 457 9.12 -5.36 22.72
C ILE A 457 8.30 -5.70 23.96
N ALA A 458 7.05 -5.26 24.01
CA ALA A 458 6.18 -5.49 25.19
C ALA A 458 5.55 -6.91 25.21
N GLY A 459 5.55 -7.65 24.09
CA GLY A 459 4.83 -8.92 23.94
C GLY A 459 3.31 -8.75 23.85
N CYS A 460 2.82 -7.53 23.76
CA CYS A 460 1.40 -7.19 23.68
C CYS A 460 1.20 -5.82 23.05
N VAL A 461 -0.02 -5.51 22.63
CA VAL A 461 -0.39 -4.19 22.13
C VAL A 461 -0.07 -3.12 23.18
N SER A 462 0.78 -2.16 22.83
CA SER A 462 1.29 -1.13 23.73
C SER A 462 1.31 0.23 23.05
N ASP A 463 1.18 1.29 23.84
CA ASP A 463 1.27 2.67 23.31
C ASP A 463 2.74 3.03 23.04
N VAL A 464 3.08 3.31 21.80
CA VAL A 464 4.43 3.69 21.39
C VAL A 464 4.95 4.93 22.12
N ARG A 465 4.07 5.82 22.54
CA ARG A 465 4.40 7.07 23.25
C ARG A 465 4.99 6.82 24.64
N GLU A 466 4.78 5.65 25.22
CA GLU A 466 5.33 5.26 26.53
C GLU A 466 6.76 4.69 26.43
N LEU A 467 7.23 4.43 25.20
CA LEU A 467 8.57 3.90 24.94
C LEU A 467 9.53 4.97 24.38
N ASN A 468 9.08 6.17 24.14
CA ASN A 468 9.88 7.28 23.63
C ASN A 468 10.60 8.03 24.76
#